data_2c127b5f4c7c1591c063c993f25e8560
#
_entry.id   2c127b5f4c7c1591c063c993f25e8560
#
_cell.length_a   1.000
_cell.length_b   1.000
_cell.length_c   1.000
_cell.angle_alpha   90.00
_cell.angle_beta   90.00
_cell.angle_gamma   90.00
#
_symmetry.space_group_name_H-M   'P 1'
#
loop_
_entity.id
_entity.type
_entity.pdbx_description
1 polymer ?
#
loop_
_entity_poly.entity_id
_entity_poly.type
_entity_poly.pdbx_seq_one_letter_code
_entity_poly.pdbx_strand_id
1 'polypeptide(L)'
;MTGDRLTSPYVPLRWDRPVVHAKCYPANRTLLFGNGWLDEPHDAPHPDCKCGVYAYYRLPGAGPIPDPGRAFGVVALWGRIEVHRDGMRAEHAAIRALGFWPELGSAHAKRMRAIASALGVELVEHASLPDVASEYGSPLPPVLVPEAGAR
;
A
#
# COMPACT_ATOMS: atom_id res chain seq x y z
N MET A 1 -5.45 22.21 5.12
CA MET A 1 -4.09 21.73 4.75
C MET A 1 -3.75 20.61 5.71
N THR A 2 -4.09 19.39 5.35
CA THR A 2 -3.68 18.18 6.08
C THR A 2 -2.23 17.91 5.71
N GLY A 3 -1.36 18.00 6.70
CA GLY A 3 0.08 17.87 6.53
C GLY A 3 0.51 16.61 5.80
N ASP A 4 1.75 16.58 5.38
CA ASP A 4 2.47 15.58 4.59
C ASP A 4 2.47 14.17 5.20
N ARG A 5 1.28 13.56 5.29
CA ARG A 5 1.08 12.22 5.86
C ARG A 5 0.55 11.28 4.80
N LEU A 6 1.10 10.08 4.75
CA LEU A 6 0.61 9.02 3.89
C LEU A 6 -0.61 8.33 4.52
N THR A 7 -1.62 8.09 3.68
CA THR A 7 -2.80 7.30 4.05
C THR A 7 -3.04 6.24 3.00
N SER A 8 -3.52 5.08 3.43
CA SER A 8 -3.95 4.05 2.49
C SER A 8 -5.21 4.50 1.73
N PRO A 9 -5.32 4.26 0.42
CA PRO A 9 -6.53 4.57 -0.33
C PRO A 9 -7.68 3.57 -0.07
N TYR A 10 -7.39 2.39 0.47
CA TYR A 10 -8.35 1.29 0.59
C TYR A 10 -8.87 1.05 2.00
N VAL A 11 -8.08 1.43 2.99
CA VAL A 11 -8.40 1.22 4.41
C VAL A 11 -8.00 2.45 5.21
N PRO A 12 -8.63 2.72 6.34
CA PRO A 12 -8.32 3.89 7.17
C PRO A 12 -7.02 3.72 7.93
N LEU A 13 -5.94 3.44 7.21
CA LEU A 13 -4.61 3.25 7.73
C LEU A 13 -3.76 4.50 7.46
N ARG A 14 -3.09 4.98 8.49
CA ARG A 14 -2.08 6.04 8.39
C ARG A 14 -0.69 5.45 8.54
N TRP A 15 0.23 5.94 7.73
CA TRP A 15 1.63 5.61 7.82
C TRP A 15 2.36 6.71 8.61
N ASP A 16 2.22 6.67 9.93
CA ASP A 16 2.93 7.58 10.85
C ASP A 16 4.36 7.06 11.16
N ARG A 17 4.65 5.84 10.78
CA ARG A 17 5.94 5.14 10.90
C ARG A 17 6.11 4.18 9.73
N PRO A 18 7.35 3.73 9.43
CA PRO A 18 7.59 2.85 8.28
C PRO A 18 6.94 1.47 8.44
N VAL A 19 6.72 1.00 9.66
CA VAL A 19 6.07 -0.29 9.96
C VAL A 19 4.67 -0.05 10.49
N VAL A 20 3.70 -0.77 9.93
CA VAL A 20 2.30 -0.72 10.35
C VAL A 20 1.73 -2.12 10.55
N HIS A 21 0.72 -2.21 11.41
CA HIS A 21 -0.05 -3.40 11.67
C HIS A 21 -1.48 -3.15 11.24
N ALA A 22 -2.05 -4.09 10.48
CA ALA A 22 -3.44 -4.03 10.08
C ALA A 22 -4.34 -4.14 11.31
N LYS A 23 -5.40 -3.34 11.30
CA LYS A 23 -6.48 -3.44 12.30
C LYS A 23 -7.80 -3.45 11.56
N CYS A 24 -8.72 -4.28 12.01
CA CYS A 24 -10.10 -4.11 11.62
C CYS A 24 -10.73 -2.99 12.44
N TYR A 25 -11.48 -2.16 11.76
CA TYR A 25 -12.18 -1.04 12.37
C TYR A 25 -13.67 -1.27 12.16
N PRO A 26 -14.41 -1.77 13.15
CA PRO A 26 -15.83 -2.11 12.98
C PRO A 26 -16.74 -0.89 12.81
N ALA A 27 -17.87 -1.16 12.25
CA ALA A 27 -19.20 -0.52 12.28
C ALA A 27 -19.40 0.91 11.75
N ASN A 28 -18.64 1.92 12.07
CA ASN A 28 -18.99 3.31 11.66
C ASN A 28 -18.44 3.71 10.28
N ARG A 29 -17.98 2.76 9.47
CA ARG A 29 -17.20 3.05 8.24
C ARG A 29 -17.85 2.57 6.95
N THR A 30 -18.96 1.87 7.03
CA THR A 30 -19.74 1.45 5.86
C THR A 30 -20.11 2.64 4.98
N LEU A 31 -20.37 3.79 5.59
CA LEU A 31 -20.70 5.03 4.88
C LEU A 31 -19.51 5.65 4.12
N LEU A 32 -18.28 5.47 4.61
CA LEU A 32 -17.09 6.06 4.00
C LEU A 32 -16.33 5.10 3.08
N PHE A 33 -16.36 3.81 3.37
CA PHE A 33 -15.55 2.80 2.67
C PHE A 33 -16.38 1.70 1.99
N GLY A 34 -17.70 1.84 1.97
CA GLY A 34 -18.62 0.89 1.32
C GLY A 34 -18.81 -0.42 2.10
N ASN A 35 -19.55 -1.35 1.49
CA ASN A 35 -19.85 -2.67 2.05
C ASN A 35 -18.62 -3.58 2.08
N GLY A 36 -18.67 -4.62 2.94
CA GLY A 36 -17.64 -5.67 3.03
C GLY A 36 -16.73 -5.53 4.25
N TRP A 37 -17.20 -4.84 5.29
CA TRP A 37 -16.63 -4.83 6.62
C TRP A 37 -17.47 -5.66 7.57
N LEU A 38 -16.82 -6.52 8.35
CA LEU A 38 -17.48 -7.27 9.42
C LEU A 38 -17.62 -6.39 10.65
N ASP A 39 -18.76 -6.49 11.34
CA ASP A 39 -19.04 -5.75 12.57
C ASP A 39 -18.43 -6.43 13.80
N GLU A 40 -18.18 -7.73 13.72
CA GLU A 40 -17.59 -8.50 14.81
C GLU A 40 -16.08 -8.28 14.92
N PRO A 41 -15.50 -8.19 16.14
CA PRO A 41 -14.06 -8.12 16.33
C PRO A 41 -13.37 -9.35 15.75
N HIS A 42 -12.35 -9.12 14.94
CA HIS A 42 -11.52 -10.17 14.34
C HIS A 42 -10.12 -9.65 14.01
N ASP A 43 -9.20 -10.58 13.79
CA ASP A 43 -7.86 -10.25 13.36
C ASP A 43 -7.83 -9.90 11.86
N ALA A 44 -7.02 -8.91 11.50
CA ALA A 44 -6.83 -8.51 10.10
C ALA A 44 -5.58 -9.21 9.50
N PRO A 45 -5.63 -9.62 8.22
CA PRO A 45 -6.78 -9.67 7.32
C PRO A 45 -7.75 -10.80 7.67
N HIS A 46 -9.02 -10.65 7.32
CA HIS A 46 -10.03 -11.69 7.46
C HIS A 46 -10.72 -11.90 6.10
N PRO A 47 -10.95 -13.15 5.65
CA PRO A 47 -11.47 -13.47 4.32
C PRO A 47 -12.77 -12.72 3.96
N ASP A 48 -13.68 -12.61 4.90
CA ASP A 48 -15.00 -11.99 4.72
C ASP A 48 -15.01 -10.49 5.06
N CYS A 49 -13.85 -9.88 5.30
CA CYS A 49 -13.71 -8.46 5.63
C CYS A 49 -12.68 -7.78 4.73
N LYS A 50 -12.88 -6.50 4.43
CA LYS A 50 -11.92 -5.70 3.66
C LYS A 50 -10.70 -5.20 4.45
N CYS A 51 -10.52 -5.64 5.69
CA CYS A 51 -9.39 -5.23 6.52
C CYS A 51 -8.06 -5.84 6.01
N GLY A 52 -6.94 -5.23 6.38
CA GLY A 52 -5.60 -5.62 5.96
C GLY A 52 -4.82 -4.48 5.34
N VAL A 53 -3.50 -4.63 5.22
CA VAL A 53 -2.66 -3.72 4.44
C VAL A 53 -2.54 -4.27 3.03
N TYR A 54 -2.97 -3.47 2.05
CA TYR A 54 -3.00 -3.87 0.64
C TYR A 54 -1.72 -3.51 -0.07
N ALA A 55 -1.25 -4.41 -0.94
CA ALA A 55 -0.19 -4.14 -1.91
C ALA A 55 -0.45 -4.87 -3.23
N TYR A 56 0.04 -4.27 -4.31
CA TYR A 56 0.02 -4.88 -5.65
C TYR A 56 1.29 -5.67 -5.89
N TYR A 57 1.23 -6.74 -6.71
CA TYR A 57 2.42 -7.46 -7.17
C TYR A 57 3.25 -6.67 -8.17
N ARG A 58 2.60 -5.77 -8.89
CA ARG A 58 3.22 -4.92 -9.90
C ARG A 58 2.85 -3.48 -9.65
N LEU A 59 3.74 -2.60 -10.02
CA LEU A 59 3.45 -1.18 -10.00
C LEU A 59 2.22 -0.91 -10.88
N PRO A 60 1.14 -0.38 -10.31
CA PRO A 60 -0.02 -0.01 -11.13
C PRO A 60 0.41 0.99 -12.19
N GLY A 61 -0.07 0.80 -13.42
CA GLY A 61 0.22 1.74 -14.50
C GLY A 61 -0.14 3.15 -14.05
N ALA A 62 0.83 4.05 -14.04
CA ALA A 62 0.53 5.46 -13.94
C ALA A 62 -0.28 5.84 -15.16
N GLY A 63 -1.43 6.48 -14.97
CA GLY A 63 -2.11 7.14 -16.09
C GLY A 63 -1.16 8.13 -16.77
N PRO A 64 -1.58 8.73 -17.91
CA PRO A 64 -0.73 9.62 -18.69
C PRO A 64 -0.21 10.83 -17.90
N ILE A 65 -0.85 11.18 -16.80
CA ILE A 65 -0.43 12.26 -15.90
C ILE A 65 -0.42 11.70 -14.47
N PRO A 66 0.74 11.72 -13.79
CA PRO A 66 0.83 11.31 -12.40
C PRO A 66 -0.03 12.21 -11.50
N ASP A 67 -0.80 11.60 -10.60
CA ASP A 67 -1.57 12.36 -9.61
C ASP A 67 -0.63 12.83 -8.47
N PRO A 68 -0.45 14.16 -8.29
CA PRO A 68 0.44 14.68 -7.25
C PRO A 68 -0.05 14.38 -5.83
N GLY A 69 -1.30 13.98 -5.67
CA GLY A 69 -1.90 13.56 -4.40
C GLY A 69 -1.60 12.12 -4.01
N ARG A 70 -1.08 11.31 -4.94
CA ARG A 70 -0.74 9.91 -4.70
C ARG A 70 0.76 9.72 -4.50
N ALA A 71 1.09 8.78 -3.61
CA ALA A 71 2.43 8.26 -3.44
C ALA A 71 2.44 6.77 -3.78
N PHE A 72 3.50 6.32 -4.42
CA PHE A 72 3.79 4.91 -4.67
C PHE A 72 5.05 4.53 -3.92
N GLY A 73 5.17 3.26 -3.57
CA GLY A 73 6.35 2.80 -2.85
C GLY A 73 6.44 1.28 -2.88
N VAL A 74 7.56 0.78 -2.44
CA VAL A 74 7.79 -0.63 -2.18
C VAL A 74 7.47 -0.93 -0.74
N VAL A 75 6.68 -1.97 -0.51
CA VAL A 75 6.34 -2.47 0.82
C VAL A 75 6.69 -3.94 0.97
N ALA A 76 7.27 -4.30 2.09
CA ALA A 76 7.41 -5.69 2.52
C ALA A 76 6.19 -6.06 3.37
N LEU A 77 5.60 -7.22 3.10
CA LEU A 77 4.43 -7.74 3.78
C LEU A 77 4.78 -9.03 4.52
N TRP A 78 4.21 -9.23 5.72
CA TRP A 78 4.38 -10.48 6.48
C TRP A 78 3.22 -10.71 7.45
N GLY A 79 3.29 -11.81 8.19
CA GLY A 79 2.23 -12.30 9.06
C GLY A 79 1.20 -13.10 8.28
N ARG A 80 -0.06 -12.96 8.63
CA ARG A 80 -1.16 -13.54 7.86
C ARG A 80 -1.28 -12.80 6.54
N ILE A 81 -1.24 -13.53 5.43
CA ILE A 81 -1.32 -12.97 4.08
C ILE A 81 -2.50 -13.62 3.34
N GLU A 82 -3.27 -12.81 2.69
CA GLU A 82 -4.32 -13.23 1.78
C GLU A 82 -3.96 -12.81 0.35
N VAL A 83 -3.86 -13.78 -0.53
CA VAL A 83 -3.42 -13.61 -1.91
C VAL A 83 -4.62 -13.41 -2.82
N HIS A 84 -4.57 -12.37 -3.65
CA HIS A 84 -5.57 -12.03 -4.65
C HIS A 84 -4.91 -11.99 -6.04
N ARG A 85 -5.71 -11.86 -7.10
CA ARG A 85 -5.23 -11.86 -8.47
C ARG A 85 -4.18 -10.77 -8.76
N ASP A 86 -4.40 -9.56 -8.32
CA ASP A 86 -3.59 -8.39 -8.68
C ASP A 86 -2.66 -7.91 -7.55
N GLY A 87 -2.77 -8.54 -6.37
CA GLY A 87 -2.02 -8.15 -5.19
C GLY A 87 -2.35 -9.03 -4.00
N MET A 88 -1.96 -8.57 -2.84
CA MET A 88 -2.21 -9.26 -1.58
C MET A 88 -2.57 -8.26 -0.49
N ARG A 89 -3.13 -8.75 0.60
CA ARG A 89 -3.29 -8.00 1.83
C ARG A 89 -2.68 -8.79 2.99
N ALA A 90 -2.11 -8.08 3.94
CA ALA A 90 -1.36 -8.67 5.02
C ALA A 90 -1.70 -8.05 6.38
N GLU A 91 -1.31 -8.78 7.42
CA GLU A 91 -1.38 -8.35 8.81
C GLU A 91 -0.37 -7.23 9.11
N HIS A 92 0.82 -7.33 8.53
CA HIS A 92 1.91 -6.38 8.76
C HIS A 92 2.50 -5.89 7.46
N ALA A 93 2.94 -4.64 7.45
CA ALA A 93 3.66 -4.06 6.32
C ALA A 93 4.76 -3.11 6.78
N ALA A 94 5.84 -3.04 6.00
CA ALA A 94 6.87 -2.03 6.13
C ALA A 94 7.14 -1.36 4.80
N ILE A 95 7.15 -0.02 4.78
CA ILE A 95 7.64 0.74 3.64
C ILE A 95 9.15 0.53 3.55
N ARG A 96 9.64 0.20 2.36
CA ARG A 96 11.07 0.06 2.04
C ARG A 96 11.59 1.25 1.25
N ALA A 97 10.80 1.72 0.29
CA ALA A 97 11.12 2.91 -0.47
C ALA A 97 9.85 3.67 -0.86
N LEU A 98 9.97 4.96 -1.09
CA LEU A 98 8.94 5.80 -1.71
C LEU A 98 9.42 6.29 -3.08
N GLY A 99 8.49 6.38 -4.02
CA GLY A 99 8.74 6.89 -5.36
C GLY A 99 8.30 8.34 -5.51
N PHE A 100 9.05 9.12 -6.29
CA PHE A 100 8.63 10.43 -6.76
C PHE A 100 8.69 10.51 -8.28
N TRP A 101 7.88 11.38 -8.86
CA TRP A 101 7.90 11.69 -10.29
C TRP A 101 8.67 12.98 -10.55
N PRO A 102 9.81 12.92 -11.26
CA PRO A 102 10.55 14.12 -11.65
C PRO A 102 9.68 15.12 -12.43
N GLU A 103 8.76 14.62 -13.24
CA GLU A 103 7.87 15.40 -14.12
C GLU A 103 6.91 16.31 -13.34
N LEU A 104 6.60 15.98 -12.08
CA LEU A 104 5.78 16.80 -11.20
C LEU A 104 6.55 17.98 -10.58
N GLY A 105 7.84 18.11 -10.90
CA GLY A 105 8.68 19.24 -10.54
C GLY A 105 9.21 19.23 -9.12
N SER A 106 9.97 20.27 -8.79
CA SER A 106 10.75 20.36 -7.55
C SER A 106 9.90 20.41 -6.27
N ALA A 107 8.71 20.99 -6.33
CA ALA A 107 7.80 21.05 -5.19
C ALA A 107 7.32 19.66 -4.76
N HIS A 108 6.96 18.81 -5.73
CA HIS A 108 6.61 17.42 -5.48
C HIS A 108 7.78 16.62 -4.91
N ALA A 109 8.96 16.72 -5.54
CA ALA A 109 10.17 16.05 -5.07
C ALA A 109 10.56 16.47 -3.64
N LYS A 110 10.44 17.77 -3.31
CA LYS A 110 10.68 18.29 -1.96
C LYS A 110 9.71 17.70 -0.95
N ARG A 111 8.41 17.65 -1.29
CA ARG A 111 7.38 17.06 -0.44
C ARG A 111 7.64 15.58 -0.19
N MET A 112 7.90 14.80 -1.24
CA MET A 112 8.18 13.37 -1.11
C MET A 112 9.45 13.10 -0.29
N ARG A 113 10.48 13.95 -0.44
CA ARG A 113 11.70 13.87 0.39
C ARG A 113 11.42 14.12 1.86
N ALA A 114 10.57 15.10 2.18
CA ALA A 114 10.18 15.36 3.57
C ALA A 114 9.45 14.17 4.19
N ILE A 115 8.52 13.55 3.44
CA ILE A 115 7.79 12.36 3.89
C ILE A 115 8.73 11.17 4.08
N ALA A 116 9.59 10.88 3.10
CA ALA A 116 10.55 9.78 3.17
C ALA A 116 11.52 9.94 4.34
N SER A 117 12.04 11.17 4.55
CA SER A 117 12.90 11.49 5.69
C SER A 117 12.19 11.30 7.03
N ALA A 118 10.95 11.75 7.15
CA ALA A 118 10.15 11.58 8.37
C ALA A 118 9.87 10.11 8.71
N LEU A 119 9.75 9.27 7.69
CA LEU A 119 9.55 7.82 7.83
C LEU A 119 10.87 7.05 7.94
N GLY A 120 12.02 7.68 7.68
CA GLY A 120 13.32 7.02 7.66
C GLY A 120 13.46 5.98 6.53
N VAL A 121 12.86 6.24 5.37
CA VAL A 121 12.87 5.34 4.21
C VAL A 121 13.55 5.99 3.00
N GLU A 122 14.00 5.17 2.07
CA GLU A 122 14.62 5.64 0.84
C GLU A 122 13.61 6.36 -0.06
N LEU A 123 14.08 7.39 -0.79
CA LEU A 123 13.34 8.04 -1.85
C LEU A 123 14.03 7.80 -3.18
N VAL A 124 13.32 7.21 -4.13
CA VAL A 124 13.81 6.89 -5.48
C VAL A 124 12.91 7.50 -6.55
N GLU A 125 13.37 7.56 -7.77
CA GLU A 125 12.47 7.87 -8.89
C GLU A 125 11.42 6.76 -9.05
N HIS A 126 10.20 7.14 -9.39
CA HIS A 126 9.08 6.20 -9.53
C HIS A 126 9.41 5.04 -10.49
N ALA A 127 10.13 5.34 -11.57
CA ALA A 127 10.56 4.34 -12.55
C ALA A 127 11.50 3.27 -11.97
N SER A 128 12.21 3.56 -10.89
CA SER A 128 13.14 2.63 -10.23
C SER A 128 12.46 1.71 -9.19
N LEU A 129 11.18 1.95 -8.85
CA LEU A 129 10.49 1.14 -7.83
C LEU A 129 10.48 -0.37 -8.13
N PRO A 130 10.32 -0.84 -9.40
CA PRO A 130 10.38 -2.27 -9.69
C PRO A 130 11.75 -2.89 -9.39
N ASP A 131 12.84 -2.16 -9.66
CA ASP A 131 14.20 -2.63 -9.38
C ASP A 131 14.43 -2.73 -7.88
N VAL A 132 14.04 -1.70 -7.13
CA VAL A 132 14.07 -1.71 -5.66
C VAL A 132 13.23 -2.85 -5.10
N ALA A 133 12.04 -3.10 -5.65
CA ALA A 133 11.20 -4.21 -5.18
C ALA A 133 11.91 -5.56 -5.33
N SER A 134 12.67 -5.77 -6.41
CA SER A 134 13.42 -7.01 -6.66
C SER A 134 14.55 -7.27 -5.67
N GLU A 135 15.06 -6.24 -5.01
CA GLU A 135 16.08 -6.37 -3.96
C GLU A 135 15.50 -6.96 -2.65
N TYR A 136 14.20 -6.78 -2.42
CA TYR A 136 13.53 -7.23 -1.20
C TYR A 136 12.79 -8.57 -1.33
N GLY A 137 12.68 -9.12 -2.53
CA GLY A 137 12.01 -10.40 -2.73
C GLY A 137 11.89 -10.82 -4.18
N SER A 138 11.46 -12.06 -4.36
CA SER A 138 11.12 -12.62 -5.66
C SER A 138 9.62 -12.49 -5.93
N PRO A 139 9.21 -12.48 -7.21
CA PRO A 139 7.80 -12.57 -7.56
C PRO A 139 7.12 -13.79 -6.91
N LEU A 140 5.87 -13.61 -6.51
CA LEU A 140 5.09 -14.72 -6.00
C LEU A 140 4.97 -15.82 -7.06
N PRO A 141 5.21 -17.10 -6.72
CA PRO A 141 5.02 -18.19 -7.67
C PRO A 141 3.63 -18.16 -8.29
N PRO A 142 3.48 -18.29 -9.62
CA PRO A 142 2.16 -18.21 -10.30
C PRO A 142 1.12 -19.17 -9.72
N VAL A 143 1.54 -20.32 -9.24
CA VAL A 143 0.66 -21.34 -8.62
C VAL A 143 -0.06 -20.83 -7.36
N LEU A 144 0.47 -19.81 -6.71
CA LEU A 144 -0.13 -19.20 -5.51
C LEU A 144 -1.06 -18.03 -5.85
N VAL A 145 -1.07 -17.58 -7.10
CA VAL A 145 -1.92 -16.46 -7.53
C VAL A 145 -3.26 -17.05 -8.02
N PRO A 146 -4.41 -16.65 -7.47
CA PRO A 146 -5.71 -17.14 -7.89
C PRO A 146 -5.96 -16.86 -9.39
N GLU A 147 -6.49 -17.85 -10.10
CA GLU A 147 -6.92 -17.66 -11.49
C GLU A 147 -8.07 -16.66 -11.60
N ALA A 148 -8.17 -16.03 -12.78
CA ALA A 148 -9.28 -15.13 -13.07
C ALA A 148 -10.60 -15.90 -13.04
N GLY A 149 -11.42 -15.68 -12.01
CA GLY A 149 -12.73 -16.35 -11.84
C GLY A 149 -12.86 -17.21 -10.59
N ALA A 150 -11.80 -17.53 -9.86
CA ALA A 150 -11.89 -18.09 -8.52
C ALA A 150 -12.29 -16.96 -7.53
N ARG A 151 -13.52 -17.06 -7.02
CA ARG A 151 -14.03 -16.27 -5.89
C ARG A 151 -13.88 -17.06 -4.62
#